data_6baf1b17db36295800a156195ea95929
#
_entry.id   6baf1b17db36295800a156195ea95929
#
_cell.length_a   1.000
_cell.length_b   1.000
_cell.length_c   1.000
_cell.angle_alpha   90.00
_cell.angle_beta   90.00
_cell.angle_gamma   90.00
#
_symmetry.space_group_name_H-M   'P 1'
#
loop_
_entity.id
_entity.type
_entity.pdbx_description
1 polymer ?
#
loop_
_entity_poly.entity_id
_entity_poly.type
_entity_poly.pdbx_seq_one_letter_code
_entity_poly.pdbx_strand_id
1 'polypeptide(L)'
;MRHPLPYAWAKAQRLLLEDDGDRLVLWADADASRAALAEVMRLYAVDSVEREAGERLAQRIAQAYAGGESSAAAVVGEVESAVDLGRMMQDLPAVEDLLEAANDAPIIRMLNALLTQAAKDGASDIHIEPYERSSAVRFRVDGTLREVVQPNKALHAALISRLKIMAELDIAEKRLPQDGRIKLRINDNGKSKEIDFRVSTLPTLFGEKIVLRLLDRDKLMLDMTKLGFESESLAKFEAQIAKPWGMVLVTGPTGSGKTNTLYSAISKINTSETNIMTAEDPVEFNLPGVNQVLVREAIGLNFAAALRSFLRQDPNIILVGEIRDFETAEIAVKAALTGHLVLSTLHTNDAPSTISRLMNMGIEPFLVASSVNLICAQRLVRRICTKCKQPHPLPLQALLDVGFTDDEASVVTPMKGAGCQACNNTGYKGRVGLYEVMDVTEGLRELILVGASALELRRKAIEDGMITLRRSGVRKIGEGVTTIEEVVRETMK
;
A
#
# COMPACT_ATOMS: atom_id res chain seq x y z
N MET A 1 25.78 -11.42 17.30
CA MET A 1 25.93 -11.03 18.72
C MET A 1 24.54 -10.90 19.31
N ARG A 2 24.31 -11.43 20.49
CA ARG A 2 23.07 -11.26 21.25
C ARG A 2 23.32 -10.26 22.38
N HIS A 3 22.31 -9.47 22.71
CA HIS A 3 22.37 -8.45 23.76
C HIS A 3 21.31 -8.76 24.83
N PRO A 4 21.66 -9.53 25.87
CA PRO A 4 20.69 -10.05 26.83
C PRO A 4 20.01 -9.00 27.70
N LEU A 5 20.57 -7.77 27.81
CA LEU A 5 19.99 -6.69 28.60
C LEU A 5 18.97 -5.89 27.79
N PRO A 6 17.85 -5.43 28.35
CA PRO A 6 16.93 -4.52 27.67
C PRO A 6 17.60 -3.18 27.34
N TYR A 7 17.37 -2.63 26.13
CA TYR A 7 18.00 -1.38 25.67
C TYR A 7 17.82 -0.20 26.64
N ALA A 8 16.58 0.00 27.14
CA ALA A 8 16.28 1.10 28.07
C ALA A 8 17.09 0.99 29.36
N TRP A 9 17.24 -0.24 29.88
CA TRP A 9 18.02 -0.51 31.08
C TRP A 9 19.52 -0.37 30.82
N ALA A 10 20.03 -0.92 29.72
CA ALA A 10 21.42 -0.82 29.29
C ALA A 10 21.84 0.65 29.14
N LYS A 11 21.01 1.48 28.51
CA LYS A 11 21.23 2.91 28.36
C LYS A 11 21.17 3.66 29.67
N ALA A 12 20.17 3.38 30.53
CA ALA A 12 20.02 4.07 31.82
C ALA A 12 21.16 3.75 32.79
N GLN A 13 21.61 2.48 32.83
CA GLN A 13 22.69 2.05 33.73
C GLN A 13 24.08 2.19 33.10
N ARG A 14 24.18 2.60 31.82
CA ARG A 14 25.41 2.73 31.04
C ARG A 14 26.22 1.42 31.05
N LEU A 15 25.52 0.33 30.73
CA LEU A 15 26.06 -1.03 30.65
C LEU A 15 25.62 -1.68 29.37
N LEU A 16 26.50 -2.44 28.71
CA LEU A 16 26.18 -3.26 27.55
C LEU A 16 26.74 -4.65 27.76
N LEU A 17 25.88 -5.69 27.65
CA LEU A 17 26.28 -7.07 27.70
C LEU A 17 26.25 -7.64 26.28
N GLU A 18 27.41 -8.05 25.76
CA GLU A 18 27.57 -8.62 24.42
C GLU A 18 27.88 -10.12 24.53
N ASP A 19 27.11 -10.93 23.81
CA ASP A 19 27.31 -12.37 23.67
C ASP A 19 27.65 -12.65 22.19
N ASP A 20 28.87 -13.08 21.92
CA ASP A 20 29.38 -13.49 20.60
C ASP A 20 29.24 -15.00 20.33
N GLY A 21 28.70 -15.76 21.30
CA GLY A 21 28.53 -17.20 21.27
C GLY A 21 29.68 -17.97 21.98
N ASP A 22 30.87 -17.37 22.13
CA ASP A 22 32.05 -17.94 22.79
C ASP A 22 32.36 -17.22 24.11
N ARG A 23 32.00 -15.94 24.22
CA ARG A 23 32.29 -15.11 25.41
C ARG A 23 31.18 -14.11 25.70
N LEU A 24 30.96 -13.86 26.99
CA LEU A 24 30.03 -12.88 27.50
C LEU A 24 30.80 -11.69 28.10
N VAL A 25 30.81 -10.55 27.34
CA VAL A 25 31.58 -9.36 27.72
C VAL A 25 30.64 -8.28 28.22
N LEU A 26 30.89 -7.74 29.41
CA LEU A 26 30.16 -6.61 29.98
C LEU A 26 30.94 -5.32 29.80
N TRP A 27 30.46 -4.44 28.95
CA TRP A 27 30.98 -3.07 28.77
C TRP A 27 30.31 -2.13 29.77
N ALA A 28 31.11 -1.34 30.46
CA ALA A 28 30.66 -0.43 31.51
C ALA A 28 31.31 0.96 31.41
N ASP A 29 30.52 2.01 31.64
CA ASP A 29 31.04 3.34 31.84
C ASP A 29 31.85 3.42 33.18
N ALA A 30 32.73 4.40 33.26
CA ALA A 30 33.49 4.69 34.51
C ALA A 30 32.55 5.01 35.69
N ASP A 31 31.39 5.66 35.37
CA ASP A 31 30.39 6.09 36.34
C ASP A 31 29.23 5.10 36.50
N ALA A 32 29.30 3.90 35.90
CA ALA A 32 28.25 2.91 36.00
C ALA A 32 27.97 2.46 37.45
N SER A 33 26.71 2.31 37.80
CA SER A 33 26.27 1.94 39.14
C SER A 33 26.87 0.58 39.57
N ARG A 34 27.56 0.55 40.71
CA ARG A 34 28.08 -0.69 41.29
C ARG A 34 27.00 -1.71 41.57
N ALA A 35 25.79 -1.27 41.93
CA ALA A 35 24.65 -2.14 42.14
C ALA A 35 24.18 -2.78 40.83
N ALA A 36 24.14 -2.02 39.74
CA ALA A 36 23.76 -2.52 38.41
C ALA A 36 24.81 -3.51 37.86
N LEU A 37 26.09 -3.23 38.06
CA LEU A 37 27.17 -4.16 37.72
C LEU A 37 27.05 -5.48 38.48
N ALA A 38 26.85 -5.43 39.81
CA ALA A 38 26.67 -6.59 40.64
C ALA A 38 25.46 -7.45 40.22
N GLU A 39 24.36 -6.78 39.85
CA GLU A 39 23.13 -7.45 39.41
C GLU A 39 23.34 -8.18 38.06
N VAL A 40 24.00 -7.56 37.09
CA VAL A 40 24.32 -8.23 35.81
C VAL A 40 25.24 -9.43 36.04
N MET A 41 26.28 -9.28 36.86
CA MET A 41 27.22 -10.38 37.18
C MET A 41 26.55 -11.50 37.99
N ARG A 42 25.49 -11.19 38.76
CA ARG A 42 24.69 -12.19 39.48
C ARG A 42 23.79 -13.00 38.54
N LEU A 43 23.23 -12.34 37.51
CA LEU A 43 22.29 -12.97 36.59
C LEU A 43 22.93 -13.67 35.40
N TYR A 44 24.12 -13.22 35.01
CA TYR A 44 24.82 -13.72 33.84
C TYR A 44 26.25 -14.12 34.21
N ALA A 45 26.75 -15.24 33.65
CA ALA A 45 28.12 -15.67 33.81
C ALA A 45 29.06 -14.84 32.91
N VAL A 46 29.38 -13.61 33.34
CA VAL A 46 30.20 -12.66 32.59
C VAL A 46 31.66 -13.12 32.60
N ASP A 47 32.27 -13.28 31.42
CA ASP A 47 33.66 -13.70 31.26
C ASP A 47 34.65 -12.57 31.50
N SER A 48 34.29 -11.34 31.05
CA SER A 48 35.14 -10.14 31.27
C SER A 48 34.31 -8.89 31.42
N VAL A 49 34.86 -7.92 32.18
CA VAL A 49 34.28 -6.56 32.32
C VAL A 49 35.24 -5.56 31.71
N GLU A 50 34.79 -4.90 30.64
CA GLU A 50 35.57 -3.90 29.93
C GLU A 50 35.03 -2.51 30.22
N ARG A 51 35.92 -1.49 30.35
CA ARG A 51 35.50 -0.13 30.58
C ARG A 51 35.68 0.71 29.32
N GLU A 52 34.64 1.45 28.97
CA GLU A 52 34.63 2.36 27.82
C GLU A 52 34.13 3.77 28.22
N ALA A 53 34.66 4.82 27.59
CA ALA A 53 34.26 6.20 27.89
C ALA A 53 32.79 6.44 27.50
N GLY A 54 32.04 7.19 28.32
CA GLY A 54 30.59 7.34 28.25
C GLY A 54 30.01 7.66 26.89
N GLU A 55 30.61 8.54 26.09
CA GLU A 55 30.16 8.85 24.75
C GLU A 55 30.36 7.67 23.77
N ARG A 56 31.47 6.96 23.85
CA ARG A 56 31.74 5.78 23.02
C ARG A 56 30.85 4.61 23.40
N LEU A 57 30.65 4.41 24.70
CA LEU A 57 29.73 3.37 25.18
C LEU A 57 28.28 3.66 24.76
N ALA A 58 27.84 4.91 24.80
CA ALA A 58 26.51 5.30 24.33
C ALA A 58 26.35 5.04 22.83
N GLN A 59 27.38 5.32 22.00
CA GLN A 59 27.37 4.99 20.58
C GLN A 59 27.36 3.47 20.35
N ARG A 60 28.13 2.71 21.13
CA ARG A 60 28.19 1.25 21.07
C ARG A 60 26.85 0.63 21.45
N ILE A 61 26.19 1.11 22.52
CA ILE A 61 24.84 0.69 22.90
C ILE A 61 23.87 0.98 21.75
N ALA A 62 23.88 2.19 21.17
CA ALA A 62 23.02 2.54 20.06
C ALA A 62 23.24 1.65 18.83
N GLN A 63 24.49 1.31 18.50
CA GLN A 63 24.82 0.41 17.38
C GLN A 63 24.45 -1.04 17.65
N ALA A 64 24.69 -1.54 18.87
CA ALA A 64 24.39 -2.88 19.27
C ALA A 64 22.89 -3.21 19.16
N TYR A 65 22.05 -2.25 19.53
CA TYR A 65 20.59 -2.41 19.45
C TYR A 65 19.95 -1.88 18.14
N ALA A 66 20.71 -1.21 17.28
CA ALA A 66 20.20 -0.76 15.97
C ALA A 66 19.84 -1.90 14.99
N GLY A 67 20.33 -3.09 15.24
CA GLY A 67 20.19 -4.25 14.34
C GLY A 67 19.15 -5.32 14.72
N GLY A 68 18.53 -5.27 15.91
CA GLY A 68 17.81 -6.46 16.39
C GLY A 68 16.53 -6.26 17.20
N GLU A 69 16.37 -5.20 17.99
CA GLU A 69 15.35 -5.18 19.04
C GLU A 69 14.35 -4.03 19.01
N SER A 70 14.30 -3.21 18.00
CA SER A 70 13.25 -2.20 17.82
C SER A 70 12.04 -2.71 17.03
N SER A 71 11.73 -4.01 17.13
CA SER A 71 10.47 -4.50 16.56
C SER A 71 9.30 -4.07 17.45
N ALA A 72 8.17 -3.73 16.83
CA ALA A 72 6.96 -3.41 17.56
C ALA A 72 6.57 -4.49 18.59
N ALA A 73 6.85 -5.77 18.28
CA ALA A 73 6.60 -6.90 19.16
C ALA A 73 7.45 -6.87 20.45
N ALA A 74 8.74 -6.47 20.38
CA ALA A 74 9.59 -6.34 21.56
C ALA A 74 9.10 -5.21 22.47
N VAL A 75 8.75 -4.05 21.89
CA VAL A 75 8.21 -2.90 22.64
C VAL A 75 6.87 -3.24 23.29
N VAL A 76 6.01 -3.99 22.61
CA VAL A 76 4.72 -4.45 23.18
C VAL A 76 4.96 -5.39 24.36
N GLY A 77 5.87 -6.35 24.24
CA GLY A 77 6.23 -7.25 25.34
C GLY A 77 6.81 -6.52 26.57
N GLU A 78 7.64 -5.49 26.34
CA GLU A 78 8.13 -4.61 27.45
C GLU A 78 6.99 -3.83 28.11
N VAL A 79 6.08 -3.28 27.33
CA VAL A 79 4.91 -2.53 27.83
C VAL A 79 3.98 -3.45 28.62
N GLU A 80 3.72 -4.67 28.14
CA GLU A 80 2.89 -5.64 28.84
C GLU A 80 3.50 -6.12 30.16
N SER A 81 4.83 -6.26 30.21
CA SER A 81 5.54 -6.68 31.42
C SER A 81 5.74 -5.54 32.45
N ALA A 82 5.80 -4.28 31.99
CA ALA A 82 6.05 -3.10 32.82
C ALA A 82 4.78 -2.46 33.41
N VAL A 83 3.59 -2.85 32.92
CA VAL A 83 2.33 -2.17 33.25
C VAL A 83 1.52 -2.98 34.24
N ASP A 84 1.28 -2.39 35.42
CA ASP A 84 0.16 -2.74 36.27
C ASP A 84 -1.14 -2.20 35.65
N LEU A 85 -1.76 -3.05 34.82
CA LEU A 85 -2.95 -2.75 34.01
C LEU A 85 -4.12 -2.19 34.85
N GLY A 86 -4.19 -2.52 36.14
CA GLY A 86 -5.21 -2.02 37.04
C GLY A 86 -5.05 -0.52 37.35
N ARG A 87 -3.82 -0.03 37.48
CA ARG A 87 -3.52 1.39 37.69
C ARG A 87 -3.73 2.21 36.41
N MET A 88 -3.36 1.69 35.28
CA MET A 88 -3.50 2.40 34.00
C MET A 88 -4.93 2.68 33.57
N MET A 89 -5.87 1.82 33.95
CA MET A 89 -7.32 2.05 33.70
C MET A 89 -7.94 3.07 34.67
N GLN A 90 -7.33 3.31 35.86
CA GLN A 90 -7.78 4.30 36.85
C GLN A 90 -7.12 5.68 36.61
N ASP A 91 -5.94 5.74 36.02
CA ASP A 91 -5.16 6.96 35.80
C ASP A 91 -5.25 7.47 34.37
N LEU A 92 -6.33 7.20 33.60
CA LEU A 92 -6.58 7.87 32.33
C LEU A 92 -6.95 9.34 32.66
N PRO A 93 -6.02 10.32 32.45
CA PRO A 93 -6.32 11.71 32.73
C PRO A 93 -7.43 12.23 31.84
N ALA A 94 -8.16 13.21 32.31
CA ALA A 94 -9.14 13.95 31.51
C ALA A 94 -8.46 14.53 30.24
N VAL A 95 -9.24 14.75 29.20
CA VAL A 95 -8.81 15.03 27.81
C VAL A 95 -7.72 16.13 27.68
N GLU A 96 -7.66 17.08 28.60
CA GLU A 96 -6.70 18.19 28.56
C GLU A 96 -5.28 17.79 28.96
N ASP A 97 -5.09 16.80 29.83
CA ASP A 97 -3.77 16.36 30.29
C ASP A 97 -3.06 15.38 29.31
N LEU A 98 -3.82 14.77 28.38
CA LEU A 98 -3.27 13.80 27.41
C LEU A 98 -2.44 14.45 26.30
N LEU A 99 -2.59 15.76 26.08
CA LEU A 99 -1.82 16.53 25.10
C LEU A 99 -0.44 16.90 25.65
N GLU A 100 -0.30 17.02 26.97
CA GLU A 100 0.94 17.35 27.67
C GLU A 100 1.66 16.14 28.27
N ALA A 101 0.99 14.96 28.34
CA ALA A 101 1.62 13.75 28.85
C ALA A 101 2.87 13.40 28.05
N ALA A 102 4.00 13.51 28.71
CA ALA A 102 5.33 13.27 28.21
C ALA A 102 5.41 12.03 27.32
N ASN A 103 6.29 12.04 26.31
CA ASN A 103 6.59 10.95 25.36
C ASN A 103 6.92 9.58 26.00
N ASP A 104 6.81 9.44 27.30
CA ASP A 104 7.17 8.27 28.10
C ASP A 104 6.00 7.34 28.44
N ALA A 105 4.75 7.70 28.14
CA ALA A 105 3.64 6.79 28.40
C ALA A 105 3.79 5.51 27.58
N PRO A 106 3.69 4.31 28.18
CA PRO A 106 3.92 3.03 27.50
C PRO A 106 3.13 2.85 26.21
N ILE A 107 1.87 3.33 26.17
CA ILE A 107 1.01 3.27 24.98
C ILE A 107 1.52 4.13 23.84
N ILE A 108 2.08 5.31 24.13
CA ILE A 108 2.65 6.20 23.12
C ILE A 108 3.89 5.55 22.50
N ARG A 109 4.75 4.94 23.30
CA ARG A 109 5.93 4.19 22.82
C ARG A 109 5.51 3.02 21.93
N MET A 110 4.51 2.25 22.36
CA MET A 110 3.96 1.14 21.59
C MET A 110 3.38 1.60 20.24
N LEU A 111 2.57 2.66 20.24
CA LEU A 111 2.03 3.23 19.00
C LEU A 111 3.10 3.73 18.06
N ASN A 112 4.07 4.50 18.58
CA ASN A 112 5.18 5.01 17.78
C ASN A 112 6.01 3.86 17.18
N ALA A 113 6.25 2.78 17.92
CA ALA A 113 6.94 1.59 17.42
C ALA A 113 6.14 0.91 16.31
N LEU A 114 4.82 0.72 16.47
CA LEU A 114 3.94 0.13 15.46
C LEU A 114 3.91 0.96 14.17
N LEU A 115 3.72 2.28 14.28
CA LEU A 115 3.65 3.19 13.14
C LEU A 115 5.00 3.26 12.39
N THR A 116 6.10 3.32 13.14
CA THR A 116 7.46 3.33 12.57
C THR A 116 7.77 2.00 11.89
N GLN A 117 7.44 0.88 12.52
CA GLN A 117 7.64 -0.46 11.94
C GLN A 117 6.82 -0.63 10.65
N ALA A 118 5.55 -0.22 10.65
CA ALA A 118 4.70 -0.27 9.46
C ALA A 118 5.28 0.54 8.29
N ALA A 119 5.81 1.73 8.57
CA ALA A 119 6.47 2.56 7.55
C ALA A 119 7.74 1.89 7.00
N LYS A 120 8.60 1.32 7.87
CA LYS A 120 9.83 0.59 7.48
C LYS A 120 9.51 -0.67 6.67
N ASP A 121 8.48 -1.43 7.05
CA ASP A 121 8.06 -2.64 6.34
C ASP A 121 7.33 -2.32 5.03
N GLY A 122 7.05 -1.06 4.78
CA GLY A 122 6.33 -0.62 3.59
C GLY A 122 4.87 -1.01 3.58
N ALA A 123 4.26 -1.16 4.75
CA ALA A 123 2.84 -1.46 4.87
C ALA A 123 1.97 -0.42 4.15
N SER A 124 0.88 -0.87 3.56
CA SER A 124 -0.18 0.01 3.04
C SER A 124 -1.23 0.30 4.09
N ASP A 125 -1.55 -0.67 4.94
CA ASP A 125 -2.57 -0.55 5.97
C ASP A 125 -2.10 -1.22 7.28
N ILE A 126 -2.50 -0.63 8.41
CA ILE A 126 -2.37 -1.19 9.76
C ILE A 126 -3.78 -1.49 10.25
N HIS A 127 -4.02 -2.74 10.62
CA HIS A 127 -5.29 -3.18 11.19
C HIS A 127 -5.08 -3.48 12.66
N ILE A 128 -5.89 -2.87 13.54
CA ILE A 128 -5.93 -3.15 14.97
C ILE A 128 -7.32 -3.70 15.27
N GLU A 129 -7.40 -4.98 15.62
CA GLU A 129 -8.64 -5.75 15.60
C GLU A 129 -8.90 -6.39 16.97
N PRO A 130 -10.10 -6.15 17.56
CA PRO A 130 -10.51 -6.79 18.78
C PRO A 130 -11.13 -8.15 18.51
N TYR A 131 -10.79 -9.13 19.31
CA TYR A 131 -11.44 -10.44 19.38
C TYR A 131 -12.00 -10.68 20.79
N GLU A 132 -12.65 -11.82 21.02
CA GLU A 132 -13.29 -12.14 22.29
C GLU A 132 -12.32 -12.04 23.48
N ARG A 133 -11.14 -12.65 23.35
CA ARG A 133 -10.13 -12.75 24.41
C ARG A 133 -8.79 -12.09 24.11
N SER A 134 -8.60 -11.62 22.90
CA SER A 134 -7.33 -11.06 22.42
C SER A 134 -7.55 -9.84 21.54
N SER A 135 -6.48 -9.18 21.20
CA SER A 135 -6.41 -8.20 20.12
C SER A 135 -5.31 -8.60 19.15
N ALA A 136 -5.40 -8.19 17.90
CA ALA A 136 -4.34 -8.41 16.93
C ALA A 136 -4.02 -7.14 16.16
N VAL A 137 -2.72 -6.90 15.95
CA VAL A 137 -2.23 -5.88 15.04
C VAL A 137 -1.66 -6.59 13.81
N ARG A 138 -2.24 -6.26 12.64
CA ARG A 138 -1.83 -6.85 11.37
C ARG A 138 -1.43 -5.75 10.40
N PHE A 139 -0.35 -5.94 9.68
CA PHE A 139 0.09 -5.06 8.59
C PHE A 139 -0.27 -5.66 7.24
N ARG A 140 -0.76 -4.83 6.33
CA ARG A 140 -0.88 -5.21 4.92
C ARG A 140 0.38 -4.78 4.19
N VAL A 141 1.19 -5.74 3.79
CA VAL A 141 2.44 -5.51 3.04
C VAL A 141 2.32 -6.22 1.69
N ASP A 142 2.56 -5.50 0.61
CA ASP A 142 2.44 -6.00 -0.77
C ASP A 142 1.10 -6.73 -1.04
N GLY A 143 0.00 -6.21 -0.46
CA GLY A 143 -1.36 -6.74 -0.61
C GLY A 143 -1.74 -7.85 0.38
N THR A 144 -0.77 -8.43 1.12
CA THR A 144 -1.00 -9.54 2.04
C THR A 144 -1.03 -9.06 3.49
N LEU A 145 -2.04 -9.49 4.26
CA LEU A 145 -2.11 -9.25 5.70
C LEU A 145 -1.16 -10.19 6.45
N ARG A 146 -0.40 -9.61 7.39
CA ARG A 146 0.48 -10.35 8.30
C ARG A 146 0.23 -9.88 9.72
N GLU A 147 0.17 -10.83 10.65
CA GLU A 147 0.14 -10.52 12.06
C GLU A 147 1.53 -10.07 12.52
N VAL A 148 1.57 -8.98 13.27
CA VAL A 148 2.80 -8.39 13.80
C VAL A 148 2.90 -8.62 15.29
N VAL A 149 1.79 -8.41 16.01
CA VAL A 149 1.71 -8.57 17.46
C VAL A 149 0.27 -8.78 17.90
N GLN A 150 0.11 -9.49 19.01
CA GLN A 150 -1.18 -9.69 19.69
C GLN A 150 -1.17 -8.99 21.07
N PRO A 151 -1.51 -7.71 21.14
CA PRO A 151 -1.56 -7.01 22.42
C PRO A 151 -2.68 -7.56 23.31
N ASN A 152 -2.49 -7.45 24.61
CA ASN A 152 -3.54 -7.78 25.57
C ASN A 152 -4.80 -6.95 25.28
N LYS A 153 -5.97 -7.55 25.47
CA LYS A 153 -7.28 -6.90 25.23
C LYS A 153 -7.46 -5.57 26.01
N ALA A 154 -6.88 -5.46 27.20
CA ALA A 154 -6.93 -4.23 27.99
C ALA A 154 -6.17 -3.07 27.32
N LEU A 155 -5.07 -3.34 26.62
CA LEU A 155 -4.32 -2.34 25.85
C LEU A 155 -5.07 -1.90 24.59
N HIS A 156 -5.96 -2.73 24.05
CA HIS A 156 -6.71 -2.41 22.84
C HIS A 156 -7.52 -1.12 22.98
N ALA A 157 -8.31 -1.01 24.03
CA ALA A 157 -9.16 0.17 24.25
C ALA A 157 -8.34 1.46 24.38
N ALA A 158 -7.19 1.39 25.04
CA ALA A 158 -6.29 2.51 25.21
C ALA A 158 -5.60 2.91 23.89
N LEU A 159 -5.20 1.92 23.05
CA LEU A 159 -4.69 2.17 21.71
C LEU A 159 -5.71 2.88 20.82
N ILE A 160 -6.96 2.39 20.83
CA ILE A 160 -8.04 2.98 20.03
C ILE A 160 -8.32 4.42 20.48
N SER A 161 -8.44 4.65 21.79
CA SER A 161 -8.67 6.00 22.33
C SER A 161 -7.57 6.97 21.92
N ARG A 162 -6.30 6.55 22.04
CA ARG A 162 -5.16 7.38 21.63
C ARG A 162 -5.16 7.67 20.13
N LEU A 163 -5.45 6.68 19.28
CA LEU A 163 -5.56 6.88 17.85
C LEU A 163 -6.71 7.80 17.46
N LYS A 164 -7.85 7.72 18.16
CA LYS A 164 -8.97 8.65 17.97
C LYS A 164 -8.58 10.08 18.29
N ILE A 165 -7.88 10.31 19.41
CA ILE A 165 -7.36 11.65 19.77
C ILE A 165 -6.44 12.17 18.67
N MET A 166 -5.48 11.36 18.23
CA MET A 166 -4.52 11.76 17.17
C MET A 166 -5.21 12.04 15.85
N ALA A 167 -6.35 11.42 15.58
CA ALA A 167 -7.14 11.58 14.36
C ALA A 167 -8.26 12.64 14.49
N GLU A 168 -8.34 13.34 15.63
CA GLU A 168 -9.39 14.33 15.94
C GLU A 168 -10.81 13.74 15.90
N LEU A 169 -10.96 12.48 16.36
CA LEU A 169 -12.21 11.75 16.41
C LEU A 169 -12.83 11.77 17.82
N ASP A 170 -14.15 11.60 17.91
CA ASP A 170 -14.88 11.53 19.17
C ASP A 170 -14.57 10.22 19.91
N ILE A 171 -13.94 10.34 21.09
CA ILE A 171 -13.57 9.20 21.94
C ILE A 171 -14.80 8.59 22.64
N ALA A 172 -15.81 9.41 22.92
CA ALA A 172 -17.02 8.99 23.65
C ALA A 172 -17.96 8.19 22.72
N GLU A 173 -18.01 8.50 21.42
CA GLU A 173 -18.82 7.77 20.47
C GLU A 173 -18.14 6.47 20.04
N LYS A 174 -18.70 5.32 20.44
CA LYS A 174 -18.19 3.96 20.18
C LYS A 174 -19.16 3.10 19.35
N ARG A 175 -20.30 3.66 18.96
CA ARG A 175 -21.40 2.95 18.30
C ARG A 175 -21.47 3.22 16.81
N LEU A 176 -20.81 4.29 16.33
CA LEU A 176 -20.83 4.72 14.95
C LEU A 176 -19.42 4.67 14.35
N PRO A 177 -19.29 4.36 13.06
CA PRO A 177 -18.03 4.51 12.33
C PRO A 177 -17.58 5.97 12.32
N GLN A 178 -16.27 6.18 12.37
CA GLN A 178 -15.68 7.51 12.27
C GLN A 178 -14.44 7.46 11.35
N ASP A 179 -14.24 8.51 10.57
CA ASP A 179 -13.10 8.67 9.69
C ASP A 179 -12.33 9.95 10.02
N GLY A 180 -11.00 9.85 10.02
CA GLY A 180 -10.11 10.95 10.36
C GLY A 180 -8.74 10.83 9.70
N ARG A 181 -7.80 11.71 10.10
CA ARG A 181 -6.44 11.74 9.56
C ARG A 181 -5.43 11.98 10.67
N ILE A 182 -4.26 11.32 10.55
CA ILE A 182 -3.11 11.55 11.42
C ILE A 182 -1.93 11.93 10.55
N LYS A 183 -1.23 13.01 10.89
CA LYS A 183 0.04 13.40 10.28
C LYS A 183 1.17 13.18 11.27
N LEU A 184 2.16 12.40 10.89
CA LEU A 184 3.31 12.10 11.74
C LEU A 184 4.62 12.34 11.01
N ARG A 185 5.62 12.81 11.77
CA ARG A 185 7.01 12.85 11.33
C ARG A 185 7.74 11.64 11.89
N ILE A 186 8.25 10.79 11.02
CA ILE A 186 9.03 9.62 11.39
C ILE A 186 10.47 9.84 10.98
N ASN A 187 11.42 9.54 11.89
CA ASN A 187 12.83 9.52 11.54
C ASN A 187 13.19 8.16 10.96
N ASP A 188 13.51 8.13 9.67
CA ASP A 188 14.05 6.96 8.99
C ASP A 188 15.50 7.20 8.59
N ASN A 189 16.44 6.47 9.20
CA ASN A 189 17.88 6.54 8.94
C ASN A 189 18.45 7.97 8.94
N GLY A 190 18.01 8.82 9.90
CA GLY A 190 18.46 10.19 10.03
C GLY A 190 17.76 11.21 9.11
N LYS A 191 16.82 10.77 8.31
CA LYS A 191 15.96 11.65 7.51
C LYS A 191 14.57 11.74 8.16
N SER A 192 14.12 12.95 8.41
CA SER A 192 12.76 13.21 8.87
C SER A 192 11.81 13.07 7.68
N LYS A 193 10.85 12.16 7.77
CA LYS A 193 9.82 11.90 6.76
C LYS A 193 8.43 12.16 7.32
N GLU A 194 7.62 12.92 6.62
CA GLU A 194 6.22 13.13 6.96
C GLU A 194 5.36 12.05 6.31
N ILE A 195 4.54 11.38 7.11
CA ILE A 195 3.61 10.34 6.67
C ILE A 195 2.21 10.73 7.10
N ASP A 196 1.28 10.71 6.15
CA ASP A 196 -0.15 10.89 6.38
C ASP A 196 -0.81 9.53 6.57
N PHE A 197 -1.69 9.39 7.56
CA PHE A 197 -2.53 8.22 7.76
C PHE A 197 -4.00 8.62 7.64
N ARG A 198 -4.75 7.89 6.82
CA ARG A 198 -6.21 7.88 6.94
C ARG A 198 -6.62 6.87 7.97
N VAL A 199 -7.47 7.27 8.87
CA VAL A 199 -7.92 6.47 9.99
C VAL A 199 -9.40 6.22 9.84
N SER A 200 -9.81 4.94 9.89
CA SER A 200 -11.22 4.56 9.91
C SER A 200 -11.49 3.66 11.11
N THR A 201 -12.47 4.00 11.92
CA THR A 201 -12.94 3.19 13.04
C THR A 201 -14.27 2.54 12.72
N LEU A 202 -14.45 1.31 13.17
CA LEU A 202 -15.68 0.56 12.98
C LEU A 202 -16.04 -0.18 14.26
N PRO A 203 -17.25 0.04 14.83
CA PRO A 203 -17.76 -0.76 15.93
C PRO A 203 -17.90 -2.23 15.53
N THR A 204 -17.37 -3.13 16.36
CA THR A 204 -17.53 -4.58 16.19
C THR A 204 -18.04 -5.22 17.47
N LEU A 205 -18.41 -6.50 17.42
CA LEU A 205 -18.96 -7.22 18.58
C LEU A 205 -18.05 -7.16 19.82
N PHE A 206 -16.73 -7.15 19.64
CA PHE A 206 -15.77 -7.22 20.74
C PHE A 206 -15.06 -5.90 21.04
N GLY A 207 -15.47 -4.80 20.41
CA GLY A 207 -14.90 -3.46 20.54
C GLY A 207 -14.73 -2.77 19.20
N GLU A 208 -14.11 -1.60 19.18
CA GLU A 208 -13.86 -0.87 17.94
C GLU A 208 -12.63 -1.44 17.22
N LYS A 209 -12.80 -1.78 15.96
CA LYS A 209 -11.71 -2.04 15.02
C LYS A 209 -11.24 -0.71 14.44
N ILE A 210 -9.94 -0.58 14.24
CA ILE A 210 -9.36 0.58 13.54
C ILE A 210 -8.46 0.12 12.39
N VAL A 211 -8.53 0.86 11.28
CA VAL A 211 -7.64 0.68 10.14
C VAL A 211 -6.97 2.02 9.84
N LEU A 212 -5.63 2.00 9.78
CA LEU A 212 -4.84 3.15 9.37
C LEU A 212 -4.24 2.85 8.01
N ARG A 213 -4.59 3.64 6.98
CA ARG A 213 -3.98 3.56 5.65
C ARG A 213 -2.85 4.55 5.54
N LEU A 214 -1.66 4.06 5.21
CA LEU A 214 -0.48 4.89 5.00
C LEU A 214 -0.53 5.55 3.63
N LEU A 215 -0.43 6.87 3.60
CA LEU A 215 -0.30 7.69 2.39
C LEU A 215 1.15 8.15 2.31
N ASP A 216 1.99 7.34 1.68
CA ASP A 216 3.41 7.61 1.53
C ASP A 216 3.67 8.29 0.19
N ARG A 217 3.92 9.60 0.20
CA ARG A 217 4.15 10.41 -1.01
C ARG A 217 5.38 9.96 -1.80
N ASP A 218 6.40 9.44 -1.14
CA ASP A 218 7.63 8.99 -1.81
C ASP A 218 7.45 7.67 -2.57
N LYS A 219 6.35 6.95 -2.33
CA LYS A 219 5.97 5.74 -3.06
C LYS A 219 5.16 6.01 -4.32
N LEU A 220 4.76 7.25 -4.55
CA LEU A 220 4.05 7.63 -5.76
C LEU A 220 5.00 7.53 -6.96
N MET A 221 4.75 6.54 -7.80
CA MET A 221 5.54 6.33 -9.01
C MET A 221 4.83 7.02 -10.18
N LEU A 222 5.30 8.21 -10.54
CA LEU A 222 4.73 9.01 -11.63
C LEU A 222 5.38 8.73 -13.00
N ASP A 223 6.23 7.71 -13.07
CA ASP A 223 6.92 7.28 -14.29
C ASP A 223 6.28 6.00 -14.83
N MET A 224 5.55 6.13 -15.94
CA MET A 224 4.83 5.01 -16.58
C MET A 224 5.76 3.87 -16.99
N THR A 225 7.02 4.16 -17.33
CA THR A 225 8.00 3.14 -17.76
C THR A 225 8.36 2.16 -16.62
N LYS A 226 8.18 2.58 -15.36
CA LYS A 226 8.48 1.78 -14.17
C LYS A 226 7.29 0.99 -13.63
N LEU A 227 6.10 1.20 -14.18
CA LEU A 227 4.88 0.53 -13.71
C LEU A 227 4.84 -0.95 -14.08
N GLY A 228 5.59 -1.35 -15.11
CA GLY A 228 5.67 -2.73 -15.57
C GLY A 228 4.90 -3.04 -16.86
N PHE A 229 4.52 -2.03 -17.62
CA PHE A 229 3.97 -2.23 -18.96
C PHE A 229 4.97 -2.95 -19.87
N GLU A 230 4.48 -3.78 -20.75
CA GLU A 230 5.20 -4.20 -21.95
C GLU A 230 5.33 -3.00 -22.89
N SER A 231 6.47 -2.90 -23.60
CA SER A 231 6.78 -1.74 -24.46
C SER A 231 5.68 -1.43 -25.48
N GLU A 232 5.11 -2.47 -26.09
CA GLU A 232 4.02 -2.37 -27.07
C GLU A 232 2.74 -1.82 -26.44
N SER A 233 2.39 -2.32 -25.24
CA SER A 233 1.21 -1.88 -24.48
C SER A 233 1.37 -0.45 -23.99
N LEU A 234 2.57 -0.08 -23.54
CA LEU A 234 2.89 1.29 -23.12
C LEU A 234 2.75 2.26 -24.28
N ALA A 235 3.31 1.93 -25.44
CA ALA A 235 3.23 2.78 -26.64
C ALA A 235 1.78 3.03 -27.07
N LYS A 236 0.92 1.99 -27.04
CA LYS A 236 -0.52 2.13 -27.32
C LYS A 236 -1.18 3.07 -26.30
N PHE A 237 -0.91 2.87 -25.01
CA PHE A 237 -1.49 3.70 -23.94
C PHE A 237 -1.05 5.16 -24.06
N GLU A 238 0.23 5.41 -24.29
CA GLU A 238 0.79 6.75 -24.44
C GLU A 238 0.24 7.48 -25.69
N ALA A 239 0.05 6.76 -26.80
CA ALA A 239 -0.55 7.32 -28.00
C ALA A 239 -1.99 7.79 -27.77
N GLN A 240 -2.76 7.09 -26.93
CA GLN A 240 -4.16 7.44 -26.68
C GLN A 240 -4.31 8.59 -25.68
N ILE A 241 -3.45 8.69 -24.67
CA ILE A 241 -3.48 9.82 -23.72
C ILE A 241 -2.92 11.11 -24.34
N ALA A 242 -2.19 11.03 -25.44
CA ALA A 242 -1.72 12.18 -26.19
C ALA A 242 -2.77 12.76 -27.17
N LYS A 243 -3.90 12.09 -27.36
CA LYS A 243 -5.01 12.60 -28.17
C LYS A 243 -5.71 13.74 -27.46
N PRO A 244 -6.20 14.74 -28.20
CA PRO A 244 -6.87 15.88 -27.61
C PRO A 244 -8.28 15.57 -27.06
N TRP A 245 -8.89 14.45 -27.44
CA TRP A 245 -10.24 14.04 -27.06
C TRP A 245 -10.42 12.52 -27.06
N GLY A 246 -11.48 12.10 -26.41
CA GLY A 246 -11.88 10.70 -26.28
C GLY A 246 -11.74 10.21 -24.85
N MET A 247 -12.01 8.94 -24.62
CA MET A 247 -12.03 8.34 -23.30
C MET A 247 -10.98 7.25 -23.18
N VAL A 248 -10.15 7.31 -22.14
CA VAL A 248 -9.20 6.26 -21.74
C VAL A 248 -9.62 5.73 -20.37
N LEU A 249 -9.90 4.45 -20.29
CA LEU A 249 -10.43 3.79 -19.11
C LEU A 249 -9.40 2.83 -18.51
N VAL A 250 -9.18 2.91 -17.20
CA VAL A 250 -8.36 1.94 -16.46
C VAL A 250 -9.27 1.13 -15.56
N THR A 251 -9.23 -0.20 -15.70
CA THR A 251 -10.13 -1.08 -14.97
C THR A 251 -9.38 -2.13 -14.14
N GLY A 252 -10.06 -2.66 -13.14
CA GLY A 252 -9.53 -3.69 -12.23
C GLY A 252 -10.13 -3.57 -10.83
N PRO A 253 -9.88 -4.54 -9.95
CA PRO A 253 -10.37 -4.52 -8.57
C PRO A 253 -9.71 -3.40 -7.76
N THR A 254 -10.24 -3.19 -6.56
CA THR A 254 -9.62 -2.30 -5.58
C THR A 254 -8.20 -2.77 -5.25
N GLY A 255 -7.26 -1.83 -5.21
CA GLY A 255 -5.85 -2.15 -4.95
C GLY A 255 -5.04 -2.63 -6.16
N SER A 256 -5.60 -2.65 -7.37
CA SER A 256 -4.85 -3.00 -8.60
C SER A 256 -3.92 -1.89 -9.11
N GLY A 257 -3.90 -0.71 -8.47
CA GLY A 257 -2.99 0.38 -8.80
C GLY A 257 -3.51 1.37 -9.86
N LYS A 258 -4.82 1.39 -10.15
CA LYS A 258 -5.46 2.26 -11.16
C LYS A 258 -5.09 3.74 -10.99
N THR A 259 -5.22 4.25 -9.76
CA THR A 259 -4.90 5.65 -9.45
C THR A 259 -3.46 6.00 -9.81
N ASN A 260 -2.50 5.11 -9.48
CA ASN A 260 -1.10 5.35 -9.79
C ASN A 260 -0.83 5.40 -11.31
N THR A 261 -1.51 4.53 -12.08
CA THR A 261 -1.43 4.55 -13.55
C THR A 261 -2.01 5.84 -14.12
N LEU A 262 -3.19 6.26 -13.66
CA LEU A 262 -3.81 7.51 -14.12
C LEU A 262 -3.03 8.76 -13.69
N TYR A 263 -2.47 8.78 -12.47
CA TYR A 263 -1.63 9.89 -12.02
C TYR A 263 -0.31 9.96 -12.82
N SER A 264 0.27 8.81 -13.17
CA SER A 264 1.44 8.76 -14.05
C SER A 264 1.11 9.26 -15.46
N ALA A 265 -0.07 8.90 -15.98
CA ALA A 265 -0.56 9.42 -17.26
C ALA A 265 -0.74 10.94 -17.22
N ILE A 266 -1.45 11.45 -16.19
CA ILE A 266 -1.61 12.90 -16.00
C ILE A 266 -0.27 13.60 -15.88
N SER A 267 0.65 13.08 -15.06
CA SER A 267 1.99 13.68 -14.90
C SER A 267 2.75 13.80 -16.22
N LYS A 268 2.54 12.86 -17.14
CA LYS A 268 3.18 12.87 -18.46
C LYS A 268 2.61 13.92 -19.40
N ILE A 269 1.29 14.18 -19.33
CA ILE A 269 0.57 15.11 -20.24
C ILE A 269 0.30 16.47 -19.60
N ASN A 270 0.70 16.68 -18.34
CA ASN A 270 0.53 17.93 -17.62
C ASN A 270 1.59 18.94 -18.07
N THR A 271 1.12 20.01 -18.70
CA THR A 271 1.94 21.14 -19.17
C THR A 271 1.34 22.45 -18.69
N SER A 272 2.06 23.55 -18.82
CA SER A 272 1.55 24.87 -18.51
C SER A 272 0.41 25.34 -19.44
N GLU A 273 0.19 24.67 -20.55
CA GLU A 273 -0.82 24.98 -21.57
C GLU A 273 -2.08 24.13 -21.43
N THR A 274 -2.09 23.15 -20.52
CA THR A 274 -3.21 22.23 -20.35
C THR A 274 -3.95 22.49 -19.04
N ASN A 275 -5.27 22.73 -19.12
CA ASN A 275 -6.14 22.78 -17.95
C ASN A 275 -6.63 21.37 -17.61
N ILE A 276 -6.12 20.81 -16.53
CA ILE A 276 -6.47 19.48 -16.04
C ILE A 276 -7.33 19.60 -14.79
N MET A 277 -8.48 18.96 -14.81
CA MET A 277 -9.41 18.92 -13.67
C MET A 277 -9.71 17.48 -13.26
N THR A 278 -9.73 17.22 -11.96
CA THR A 278 -10.04 15.87 -11.44
C THR A 278 -11.17 15.93 -10.41
N ALA A 279 -12.04 14.92 -10.43
CA ALA A 279 -13.00 14.65 -9.37
C ALA A 279 -12.66 13.30 -8.73
N GLU A 280 -12.40 13.28 -7.42
CA GLU A 280 -11.83 12.12 -6.72
C GLU A 280 -12.51 11.90 -5.36
N ASP A 281 -12.63 10.62 -4.96
CA ASP A 281 -13.19 10.19 -3.68
C ASP A 281 -12.29 9.13 -3.00
N PRO A 282 -11.36 9.60 -2.16
CA PRO A 282 -10.87 10.95 -2.05
C PRO A 282 -9.63 11.23 -2.92
N VAL A 283 -9.12 12.46 -2.94
CA VAL A 283 -7.80 12.77 -3.52
C VAL A 283 -6.71 12.00 -2.76
N GLU A 284 -5.95 11.17 -3.49
CA GLU A 284 -4.89 10.35 -2.88
C GLU A 284 -3.61 11.16 -2.64
N PHE A 285 -3.19 11.93 -3.64
CA PHE A 285 -1.99 12.76 -3.59
C PHE A 285 -2.22 14.06 -4.34
N ASN A 286 -1.56 15.12 -3.89
CA ASN A 286 -1.56 16.42 -4.56
C ASN A 286 -0.69 16.35 -5.83
N LEU A 287 -1.26 16.66 -6.97
CA LEU A 287 -0.57 16.78 -8.24
C LEU A 287 -0.34 18.27 -8.57
N PRO A 288 0.93 18.72 -8.65
CA PRO A 288 1.20 20.12 -9.02
C PRO A 288 0.62 20.44 -10.41
N GLY A 289 -0.02 21.61 -10.55
CA GLY A 289 -0.60 22.05 -11.82
C GLY A 289 -1.94 21.42 -12.18
N VAL A 290 -2.54 20.60 -11.30
CA VAL A 290 -3.83 19.94 -11.51
C VAL A 290 -4.88 20.48 -10.55
N ASN A 291 -6.07 20.79 -11.05
CA ASN A 291 -7.21 21.23 -10.25
C ASN A 291 -7.98 20.02 -9.72
N GLN A 292 -7.64 19.55 -8.51
CA GLN A 292 -8.22 18.35 -7.91
C GLN A 292 -9.41 18.70 -7.02
N VAL A 293 -10.59 18.19 -7.37
CA VAL A 293 -11.83 18.37 -6.61
C VAL A 293 -12.11 17.11 -5.77
N LEU A 294 -12.24 17.31 -4.46
CA LEU A 294 -12.67 16.28 -3.54
C LEU A 294 -14.19 16.14 -3.59
N VAL A 295 -14.68 14.95 -3.93
CA VAL A 295 -16.10 14.61 -3.84
C VAL A 295 -16.57 14.71 -2.38
N ARG A 296 -17.76 15.29 -2.18
CA ARG A 296 -18.41 15.46 -0.87
C ARG A 296 -19.92 15.23 -1.02
N GLU A 297 -20.33 13.98 -1.01
CA GLU A 297 -21.74 13.60 -1.18
C GLU A 297 -22.68 14.26 -0.16
N ALA A 298 -22.19 14.47 1.09
CA ALA A 298 -22.96 15.14 2.14
C ALA A 298 -23.48 16.54 1.79
N ILE A 299 -22.82 17.23 0.84
CA ILE A 299 -23.24 18.55 0.36
C ILE A 299 -23.70 18.53 -1.10
N GLY A 300 -23.92 17.34 -1.67
CA GLY A 300 -24.36 17.17 -3.07
C GLY A 300 -23.26 17.30 -4.12
N LEU A 301 -21.98 17.44 -3.73
CA LEU A 301 -20.84 17.46 -4.66
C LEU A 301 -20.41 16.03 -4.95
N ASN A 302 -21.15 15.34 -5.80
CA ASN A 302 -20.81 14.00 -6.33
C ASN A 302 -20.05 14.10 -7.64
N PHE A 303 -19.66 12.95 -8.25
CA PHE A 303 -18.91 12.90 -9.51
C PHE A 303 -19.65 13.61 -10.65
N ALA A 304 -20.95 13.35 -10.83
CA ALA A 304 -21.76 13.95 -11.87
C ALA A 304 -21.87 15.49 -11.73
N ALA A 305 -22.07 15.98 -10.50
CA ALA A 305 -22.12 17.41 -10.20
C ALA A 305 -20.78 18.10 -10.49
N ALA A 306 -19.66 17.45 -10.11
CA ALA A 306 -18.32 17.95 -10.39
C ALA A 306 -18.08 18.05 -11.91
N LEU A 307 -18.38 16.96 -12.68
CA LEU A 307 -18.21 16.94 -14.12
C LEU A 307 -19.00 18.04 -14.82
N ARG A 308 -20.29 18.22 -14.46
CA ARG A 308 -21.08 19.32 -15.04
C ARG A 308 -20.45 20.69 -14.79
N SER A 309 -19.80 20.86 -13.66
CA SER A 309 -19.11 22.10 -13.33
C SER A 309 -17.82 22.25 -14.11
N PHE A 310 -17.06 21.17 -14.31
CA PHE A 310 -15.84 21.20 -15.12
C PHE A 310 -16.07 21.69 -16.54
N LEU A 311 -17.13 21.23 -17.21
CA LEU A 311 -17.47 21.64 -18.57
C LEU A 311 -17.71 23.15 -18.74
N ARG A 312 -17.79 23.92 -17.64
CA ARG A 312 -17.87 25.38 -17.63
C ARG A 312 -16.57 26.08 -17.22
N GLN A 313 -15.49 25.28 -17.01
CA GLN A 313 -14.19 25.74 -16.54
C GLN A 313 -13.10 25.61 -17.61
N ASP A 314 -13.47 25.41 -18.87
CA ASP A 314 -12.58 25.28 -20.02
C ASP A 314 -11.47 24.19 -19.80
N PRO A 315 -11.85 22.94 -19.45
CA PRO A 315 -10.88 21.89 -19.25
C PRO A 315 -10.39 21.32 -20.58
N ASN A 316 -9.12 20.97 -20.68
CA ASN A 316 -8.60 20.14 -21.77
C ASN A 316 -8.68 18.65 -21.41
N ILE A 317 -8.38 18.34 -20.13
CA ILE A 317 -8.29 16.98 -19.62
C ILE A 317 -9.12 16.87 -18.34
N ILE A 318 -9.95 15.83 -18.29
CA ILE A 318 -10.82 15.56 -17.15
C ILE A 318 -10.49 14.16 -16.61
N LEU A 319 -10.19 14.05 -15.32
CA LEU A 319 -10.15 12.75 -14.64
C LEU A 319 -11.38 12.60 -13.75
N VAL A 320 -12.12 11.53 -13.95
CA VAL A 320 -13.18 11.06 -13.07
C VAL A 320 -12.67 9.87 -12.30
N GLY A 321 -12.56 9.96 -10.99
CA GLY A 321 -11.97 8.92 -10.13
C GLY A 321 -12.53 7.55 -10.45
N GLU A 322 -13.86 7.45 -10.57
CA GLU A 322 -14.55 6.24 -11.05
C GLU A 322 -15.93 6.55 -11.61
N ILE A 323 -16.41 5.68 -12.52
CA ILE A 323 -17.76 5.68 -13.05
C ILE A 323 -18.56 4.55 -12.41
N ARG A 324 -19.54 4.89 -11.58
CA ARG A 324 -20.41 3.93 -10.87
C ARG A 324 -21.83 3.83 -11.43
N ASP A 325 -22.31 4.90 -12.02
CA ASP A 325 -23.72 5.10 -12.40
C ASP A 325 -23.86 5.69 -13.81
N PHE A 326 -25.10 5.60 -14.33
CA PHE A 326 -25.43 6.09 -15.65
C PHE A 326 -25.19 7.60 -15.83
N GLU A 327 -25.56 8.40 -14.83
CA GLU A 327 -25.45 9.85 -14.91
C GLU A 327 -24.00 10.32 -15.10
N THR A 328 -23.09 9.77 -14.28
CA THR A 328 -21.66 10.03 -14.40
C THR A 328 -21.09 9.54 -15.74
N ALA A 329 -21.50 8.34 -16.18
CA ALA A 329 -21.08 7.76 -17.45
C ALA A 329 -21.54 8.62 -18.65
N GLU A 330 -22.80 9.04 -18.66
CA GLU A 330 -23.38 9.85 -19.72
C GLU A 330 -22.63 11.19 -19.89
N ILE A 331 -22.36 11.90 -18.77
CA ILE A 331 -21.67 13.19 -18.81
C ILE A 331 -20.21 12.98 -19.28
N ALA A 332 -19.52 11.95 -18.79
CA ALA A 332 -18.16 11.64 -19.19
C ALA A 332 -18.04 11.31 -20.69
N VAL A 333 -18.98 10.52 -21.23
CA VAL A 333 -19.08 10.20 -22.66
C VAL A 333 -19.35 11.46 -23.49
N LYS A 334 -20.29 12.31 -23.08
CA LYS A 334 -20.58 13.58 -23.75
C LYS A 334 -19.36 14.51 -23.75
N ALA A 335 -18.64 14.60 -22.64
CA ALA A 335 -17.39 15.36 -22.56
C ALA A 335 -16.35 14.86 -23.56
N ALA A 336 -16.16 13.53 -23.64
CA ALA A 336 -15.22 12.91 -24.59
C ALA A 336 -15.59 13.20 -26.05
N LEU A 337 -16.89 13.23 -26.38
CA LEU A 337 -17.38 13.52 -27.73
C LEU A 337 -17.33 15.01 -28.08
N THR A 338 -17.27 15.88 -27.08
CA THR A 338 -17.27 17.35 -27.29
C THR A 338 -15.87 17.97 -27.22
N GLY A 339 -14.81 17.16 -27.33
CA GLY A 339 -13.45 17.65 -27.53
C GLY A 339 -12.55 17.58 -26.31
N HIS A 340 -12.93 16.83 -25.24
CA HIS A 340 -12.13 16.69 -24.04
C HIS A 340 -11.49 15.29 -23.95
N LEU A 341 -10.29 15.21 -23.45
CA LEU A 341 -9.72 13.92 -23.03
C LEU A 341 -10.25 13.55 -21.64
N VAL A 342 -10.97 12.43 -21.56
CA VAL A 342 -11.55 11.93 -20.33
C VAL A 342 -10.81 10.68 -19.86
N LEU A 343 -10.24 10.73 -18.67
CA LEU A 343 -9.61 9.62 -18.00
C LEU A 343 -10.53 9.14 -16.87
N SER A 344 -10.75 7.82 -16.74
CA SER A 344 -11.58 7.31 -15.65
C SER A 344 -11.26 5.87 -15.29
N THR A 345 -11.89 5.39 -14.20
CA THR A 345 -11.80 3.99 -13.79
C THR A 345 -13.16 3.31 -13.75
N LEU A 346 -13.14 1.99 -13.96
CA LEU A 346 -14.25 1.08 -13.68
C LEU A 346 -13.75 -0.14 -12.89
N HIS A 347 -14.72 -0.94 -12.42
CA HIS A 347 -14.46 -2.18 -11.70
C HIS A 347 -14.90 -3.38 -12.53
N THR A 348 -14.14 -3.70 -13.59
CA THR A 348 -14.31 -4.92 -14.39
C THR A 348 -13.04 -5.76 -14.34
N ASN A 349 -13.15 -7.02 -14.71
CA ASN A 349 -12.06 -7.98 -14.59
C ASN A 349 -11.11 -7.98 -15.78
N ASP A 350 -11.56 -7.51 -16.93
CA ASP A 350 -10.79 -7.45 -18.18
C ASP A 350 -11.24 -6.25 -19.03
N ALA A 351 -10.50 -5.93 -20.09
CA ALA A 351 -10.77 -4.79 -20.92
C ALA A 351 -12.06 -4.96 -21.77
N PRO A 352 -12.33 -6.09 -22.45
CA PRO A 352 -13.56 -6.27 -23.22
C PRO A 352 -14.84 -6.18 -22.39
N SER A 353 -14.84 -6.71 -21.15
CA SER A 353 -16.00 -6.64 -20.26
C SER A 353 -16.36 -5.22 -19.84
N THR A 354 -15.44 -4.27 -19.98
CA THR A 354 -15.69 -2.86 -19.68
C THR A 354 -16.68 -2.24 -20.69
N ILE A 355 -16.62 -2.64 -21.95
CA ILE A 355 -17.61 -2.24 -22.98
C ILE A 355 -19.00 -2.70 -22.57
N SER A 356 -19.14 -3.99 -22.26
CA SER A 356 -20.42 -4.53 -21.79
C SER A 356 -20.93 -3.83 -20.52
N ARG A 357 -20.02 -3.43 -19.61
CA ARG A 357 -20.38 -2.72 -18.39
C ARG A 357 -20.96 -1.33 -18.68
N LEU A 358 -20.37 -0.57 -19.61
CA LEU A 358 -20.91 0.75 -20.03
C LEU A 358 -22.28 0.60 -20.69
N MET A 359 -22.45 -0.39 -21.57
CA MET A 359 -23.75 -0.67 -22.20
C MET A 359 -24.80 -1.09 -21.15
N ASN A 360 -24.44 -1.94 -20.19
CA ASN A 360 -25.31 -2.34 -19.09
C ASN A 360 -25.68 -1.20 -18.14
N MET A 361 -24.87 -0.14 -18.07
CA MET A 361 -25.21 1.10 -17.36
C MET A 361 -26.23 1.94 -18.14
N GLY A 362 -26.53 1.61 -19.40
CA GLY A 362 -27.48 2.34 -20.24
C GLY A 362 -26.84 3.23 -21.30
N ILE A 363 -25.50 3.21 -21.46
CA ILE A 363 -24.84 3.96 -22.54
C ILE A 363 -25.04 3.24 -23.85
N GLU A 364 -25.56 3.92 -24.84
CA GLU A 364 -25.84 3.34 -26.15
C GLU A 364 -24.55 2.90 -26.89
N PRO A 365 -24.58 1.78 -27.64
CA PRO A 365 -23.39 1.23 -28.30
C PRO A 365 -22.66 2.25 -29.19
N PHE A 366 -23.40 3.09 -29.94
CA PHE A 366 -22.78 4.08 -30.81
C PHE A 366 -22.02 5.19 -30.05
N LEU A 367 -22.48 5.54 -28.83
CA LEU A 367 -21.78 6.48 -27.96
C LEU A 367 -20.49 5.86 -27.39
N VAL A 368 -20.55 4.60 -26.97
CA VAL A 368 -19.37 3.86 -26.51
C VAL A 368 -18.34 3.73 -27.63
N ALA A 369 -18.76 3.28 -28.83
CA ALA A 369 -17.89 3.11 -29.98
C ALA A 369 -17.20 4.43 -30.41
N SER A 370 -17.89 5.56 -30.29
CA SER A 370 -17.39 6.86 -30.73
C SER A 370 -16.53 7.56 -29.68
N SER A 371 -16.74 7.30 -28.37
CA SER A 371 -16.05 8.02 -27.30
C SER A 371 -14.86 7.27 -26.72
N VAL A 372 -14.92 5.93 -26.62
CA VAL A 372 -13.86 5.15 -25.97
C VAL A 372 -12.72 4.88 -26.94
N ASN A 373 -11.53 5.35 -26.60
CA ASN A 373 -10.32 5.15 -27.39
C ASN A 373 -9.50 3.95 -26.90
N LEU A 374 -9.42 3.74 -25.60
CA LEU A 374 -8.61 2.68 -25.01
C LEU A 374 -9.16 2.22 -23.67
N ILE A 375 -9.05 0.93 -23.41
CA ILE A 375 -9.32 0.33 -22.11
C ILE A 375 -8.09 -0.45 -21.65
N CYS A 376 -7.65 -0.18 -20.43
CA CYS A 376 -6.50 -0.83 -19.80
C CYS A 376 -6.97 -1.59 -18.56
N ALA A 377 -7.05 -2.91 -18.63
CA ALA A 377 -7.26 -3.74 -17.44
C ALA A 377 -5.92 -3.98 -16.73
N GLN A 378 -5.96 -3.91 -15.39
CA GLN A 378 -4.76 -3.91 -14.56
C GLN A 378 -4.90 -4.81 -13.35
N ARG A 379 -3.80 -5.53 -13.03
CA ARG A 379 -3.58 -6.29 -11.78
C ARG A 379 -2.22 -5.98 -11.23
N LEU A 380 -2.02 -6.22 -9.93
CA LEU A 380 -0.70 -6.17 -9.31
C LEU A 380 -0.31 -7.56 -8.82
N VAL A 381 0.90 -8.00 -9.16
CA VAL A 381 1.54 -9.20 -8.64
C VAL A 381 2.75 -8.83 -7.82
N ARG A 382 3.10 -9.66 -6.82
CA ARG A 382 4.31 -9.44 -6.01
C ARG A 382 5.55 -9.74 -6.82
N ARG A 383 6.58 -8.93 -6.64
CA ARG A 383 7.90 -9.14 -7.26
C ARG A 383 8.72 -10.09 -6.40
N ILE A 384 9.42 -11.01 -7.02
CA ILE A 384 10.41 -11.85 -6.36
C ILE A 384 11.48 -10.95 -5.74
N CYS A 385 11.86 -11.20 -4.50
CA CYS A 385 12.90 -10.46 -3.82
C CYS A 385 14.25 -10.67 -4.51
N THR A 386 14.87 -9.59 -4.97
CA THR A 386 16.13 -9.63 -5.71
C THR A 386 17.31 -10.16 -4.88
N LYS A 387 17.22 -10.07 -3.53
CA LYS A 387 18.29 -10.52 -2.63
C LYS A 387 18.27 -12.03 -2.35
N CYS A 388 17.14 -12.71 -2.58
CA CYS A 388 17.02 -14.15 -2.35
C CYS A 388 16.40 -14.90 -3.54
N LYS A 389 16.38 -14.28 -4.72
CA LYS A 389 15.93 -14.88 -5.96
C LYS A 389 16.83 -16.04 -6.37
N GLN A 390 16.21 -17.18 -6.68
CA GLN A 390 16.92 -18.39 -7.14
C GLN A 390 16.09 -19.14 -8.18
N PRO A 391 16.72 -19.96 -9.05
CA PRO A 391 16.02 -20.83 -9.97
C PRO A 391 15.09 -21.80 -9.22
N HIS A 392 13.90 -22.01 -9.79
CA HIS A 392 12.91 -22.95 -9.27
C HIS A 392 12.33 -23.75 -10.44
N PRO A 393 13.05 -24.79 -10.91
CA PRO A 393 12.58 -25.62 -12.02
C PRO A 393 11.22 -26.23 -11.71
N LEU A 394 10.31 -26.17 -12.66
CA LEU A 394 8.96 -26.71 -12.57
C LEU A 394 8.73 -27.72 -13.71
N PRO A 395 7.81 -28.68 -13.53
CA PRO A 395 7.41 -29.57 -14.59
C PRO A 395 6.91 -28.80 -15.82
N LEU A 396 7.26 -29.28 -17.03
CA LEU A 396 6.83 -28.70 -18.31
C LEU A 396 5.32 -28.44 -18.34
N GLN A 397 4.53 -29.43 -17.90
CA GLN A 397 3.08 -29.34 -17.88
C GLN A 397 2.56 -28.14 -17.08
N ALA A 398 3.20 -27.83 -15.93
CA ALA A 398 2.81 -26.68 -15.10
C ALA A 398 3.03 -25.34 -15.82
N LEU A 399 4.05 -25.26 -16.69
CA LEU A 399 4.31 -24.09 -17.52
C LEU A 399 3.28 -23.95 -18.64
N LEU A 400 2.96 -25.05 -19.32
CA LEU A 400 1.93 -25.10 -20.36
C LEU A 400 0.55 -24.72 -19.80
N ASP A 401 0.18 -25.23 -18.64
CA ASP A 401 -1.12 -24.93 -17.96
C ASP A 401 -1.26 -23.44 -17.62
N VAL A 402 -0.17 -22.74 -17.35
CA VAL A 402 -0.16 -21.30 -17.10
C VAL A 402 -0.27 -20.50 -18.39
N GLY A 403 0.10 -21.06 -19.52
CA GLY A 403 -0.03 -20.45 -20.86
C GLY A 403 1.30 -20.11 -21.54
N PHE A 404 2.39 -20.77 -21.17
CA PHE A 404 3.60 -20.81 -21.99
C PHE A 404 3.35 -21.65 -23.25
N THR A 405 3.98 -21.31 -24.35
CA THR A 405 4.05 -22.20 -25.52
C THR A 405 5.08 -23.30 -25.24
N ASP A 406 5.06 -24.40 -26.04
CA ASP A 406 6.03 -25.49 -25.92
C ASP A 406 7.47 -24.99 -26.05
N ASP A 407 7.73 -24.10 -27.00
CA ASP A 407 9.04 -23.50 -27.23
C ASP A 407 9.50 -22.66 -26.02
N GLU A 408 8.62 -21.81 -25.50
CA GLU A 408 8.91 -20.98 -24.32
C GLU A 408 9.15 -21.83 -23.08
N ALA A 409 8.30 -22.84 -22.85
CA ALA A 409 8.36 -23.71 -21.69
C ALA A 409 9.64 -24.58 -21.66
N SER A 410 10.19 -24.89 -22.84
CA SER A 410 11.42 -25.71 -22.97
C SER A 410 12.69 -24.93 -22.57
N VAL A 411 12.69 -23.60 -22.66
CA VAL A 411 13.88 -22.76 -22.42
C VAL A 411 13.80 -21.96 -21.12
N VAL A 412 12.58 -21.74 -20.60
CA VAL A 412 12.39 -20.90 -19.42
C VAL A 412 12.73 -21.65 -18.14
N THR A 413 13.45 -20.99 -17.25
CA THR A 413 13.62 -21.45 -15.86
C THR A 413 12.93 -20.45 -14.92
N PRO A 414 11.75 -20.79 -14.39
CA PRO A 414 11.08 -19.94 -13.44
C PRO A 414 11.94 -19.65 -12.21
N MET A 415 11.71 -18.51 -11.59
CA MET A 415 12.45 -18.06 -10.42
C MET A 415 11.54 -18.00 -9.21
N LYS A 416 12.12 -18.14 -8.00
CA LYS A 416 11.42 -18.00 -6.71
C LYS A 416 12.33 -17.33 -5.70
N GLY A 417 11.74 -16.64 -4.72
CA GLY A 417 12.48 -16.12 -3.58
C GLY A 417 12.57 -17.16 -2.46
N ALA A 418 13.78 -17.46 -1.98
CA ALA A 418 14.00 -18.39 -0.87
C ALA A 418 13.52 -17.86 0.50
N GLY A 419 13.36 -16.54 0.60
CA GLY A 419 13.15 -15.84 1.87
C GLY A 419 14.47 -15.31 2.44
N CYS A 420 14.45 -14.06 2.94
CA CYS A 420 15.58 -13.44 3.62
C CYS A 420 15.08 -12.27 4.48
N GLN A 421 15.94 -11.70 5.30
CA GLN A 421 15.59 -10.52 6.12
C GLN A 421 15.04 -9.34 5.31
N ALA A 422 15.59 -9.08 4.10
CA ALA A 422 15.15 -7.96 3.27
C ALA A 422 13.70 -8.06 2.76
N CYS A 423 13.13 -9.27 2.75
CA CYS A 423 11.75 -9.54 2.38
C CYS A 423 10.93 -10.13 3.55
N ASN A 424 11.41 -10.02 4.78
CA ASN A 424 10.78 -10.61 5.97
C ASN A 424 10.42 -12.09 5.74
N ASN A 425 11.36 -12.86 5.18
CA ASN A 425 11.28 -14.28 4.87
C ASN A 425 10.14 -14.71 3.91
N THR A 426 9.50 -13.78 3.21
CA THR A 426 8.39 -14.09 2.29
C THR A 426 8.83 -14.50 0.89
N GLY A 427 10.06 -14.22 0.50
CA GLY A 427 10.52 -14.39 -0.87
C GLY A 427 10.08 -13.29 -1.84
N TYR A 428 9.24 -12.32 -1.40
CA TYR A 428 8.72 -11.24 -2.24
C TYR A 428 9.02 -9.88 -1.65
N LYS A 429 9.26 -8.88 -2.51
CA LYS A 429 9.42 -7.48 -2.12
C LYS A 429 8.97 -6.53 -3.23
N GLY A 430 7.93 -5.75 -2.95
CA GLY A 430 7.31 -4.84 -3.89
C GLY A 430 6.36 -5.54 -4.86
N ARG A 431 5.74 -4.76 -5.74
CA ARG A 431 4.73 -5.22 -6.70
C ARG A 431 5.07 -4.71 -8.10
N VAL A 432 4.49 -5.34 -9.11
CA VAL A 432 4.57 -4.94 -10.51
C VAL A 432 3.20 -5.11 -11.17
N GLY A 433 2.86 -4.24 -12.13
CA GLY A 433 1.62 -4.32 -12.88
C GLY A 433 1.63 -5.43 -13.93
N LEU A 434 0.48 -6.07 -14.09
CA LEU A 434 0.08 -6.82 -15.28
C LEU A 434 -0.95 -5.97 -16.01
N TYR A 435 -0.79 -5.85 -17.31
CA TYR A 435 -1.61 -4.97 -18.14
C TYR A 435 -2.22 -5.72 -19.33
N GLU A 436 -3.50 -5.45 -19.56
CA GLU A 436 -4.22 -5.84 -20.77
C GLU A 436 -4.74 -4.55 -21.41
N VAL A 437 -4.08 -4.11 -22.48
CA VAL A 437 -4.35 -2.82 -23.14
C VAL A 437 -5.07 -3.08 -24.45
N MET A 438 -6.36 -2.74 -24.48
CA MET A 438 -7.26 -2.83 -25.62
C MET A 438 -7.41 -1.46 -26.27
N ASP A 439 -6.74 -1.26 -27.39
CA ASP A 439 -6.96 -0.12 -28.28
C ASP A 439 -8.25 -0.36 -29.06
N VAL A 440 -9.18 0.60 -29.04
CA VAL A 440 -10.48 0.47 -29.70
C VAL A 440 -10.31 0.77 -31.19
N THR A 441 -9.92 -0.27 -31.93
CA THR A 441 -9.72 -0.23 -33.39
C THR A 441 -11.05 -0.09 -34.14
N GLU A 442 -11.00 0.22 -35.45
CA GLU A 442 -12.19 0.29 -36.30
C GLU A 442 -13.01 -1.01 -36.27
N GLY A 443 -12.34 -2.18 -36.38
CA GLY A 443 -13.04 -3.46 -36.29
C GLY A 443 -13.69 -3.74 -34.93
N LEU A 444 -13.10 -3.24 -33.83
CA LEU A 444 -13.75 -3.30 -32.51
C LEU A 444 -14.93 -2.33 -32.41
N ARG A 445 -14.86 -1.14 -33.02
CA ARG A 445 -15.98 -0.20 -33.09
C ARG A 445 -17.19 -0.80 -33.81
N GLU A 446 -16.97 -1.47 -34.94
CA GLU A 446 -18.03 -2.16 -35.67
C GLU A 446 -18.70 -3.25 -34.81
N LEU A 447 -17.92 -4.05 -34.07
CA LEU A 447 -18.45 -5.07 -33.17
C LEU A 447 -19.22 -4.44 -32.01
N ILE A 448 -18.75 -3.32 -31.45
CA ILE A 448 -19.47 -2.59 -30.38
C ILE A 448 -20.82 -2.09 -30.91
N LEU A 449 -20.87 -1.52 -32.13
CA LEU A 449 -22.10 -0.99 -32.74
C LEU A 449 -23.19 -2.07 -32.90
N VAL A 450 -22.82 -3.29 -33.21
CA VAL A 450 -23.76 -4.41 -33.36
C VAL A 450 -24.06 -5.14 -32.03
N GLY A 451 -23.51 -4.65 -30.92
CA GLY A 451 -23.73 -5.21 -29.58
C GLY A 451 -23.05 -6.57 -29.36
N ALA A 452 -21.89 -6.79 -29.96
CA ALA A 452 -21.15 -8.04 -29.84
C ALA A 452 -20.82 -8.39 -28.37
N SER A 453 -20.75 -9.67 -28.07
CA SER A 453 -20.42 -10.18 -26.75
C SER A 453 -18.98 -9.86 -26.34
N ALA A 454 -18.70 -9.81 -25.03
CA ALA A 454 -17.34 -9.64 -24.52
C ALA A 454 -16.36 -10.70 -25.05
N LEU A 455 -16.84 -11.90 -25.40
CA LEU A 455 -16.00 -12.95 -25.96
C LEU A 455 -15.58 -12.63 -27.41
N GLU A 456 -16.49 -12.11 -28.21
CA GLU A 456 -16.22 -11.68 -29.59
C GLU A 456 -15.27 -10.48 -29.61
N LEU A 457 -15.54 -9.48 -28.73
CA LEU A 457 -14.64 -8.34 -28.56
C LEU A 457 -13.24 -8.79 -28.12
N ARG A 458 -13.13 -9.78 -27.23
CA ARG A 458 -11.84 -10.32 -26.78
C ARG A 458 -11.07 -10.98 -27.93
N ARG A 459 -11.75 -11.81 -28.74
CA ARG A 459 -11.11 -12.47 -29.91
C ARG A 459 -10.55 -11.42 -30.86
N LYS A 460 -11.37 -10.44 -31.22
CA LYS A 460 -10.97 -9.35 -32.11
C LYS A 460 -9.81 -8.52 -31.53
N ALA A 461 -9.88 -8.18 -30.25
CA ALA A 461 -8.82 -7.45 -29.58
C ALA A 461 -7.48 -8.20 -29.58
N ILE A 462 -7.50 -9.53 -29.37
CA ILE A 462 -6.30 -10.37 -29.44
C ILE A 462 -5.75 -10.41 -30.87
N GLU A 463 -6.61 -10.56 -31.89
CA GLU A 463 -6.22 -10.48 -33.30
C GLU A 463 -5.56 -9.15 -33.63
N ASP A 464 -6.04 -8.04 -33.06
CA ASP A 464 -5.50 -6.69 -33.20
C ASP A 464 -4.27 -6.44 -32.30
N GLY A 465 -3.74 -7.50 -31.66
CA GLY A 465 -2.49 -7.47 -30.88
C GLY A 465 -2.66 -7.02 -29.44
N MET A 466 -3.82 -7.25 -28.82
CA MET A 466 -3.98 -7.11 -27.38
C MET A 466 -3.26 -8.24 -26.64
N ILE A 467 -2.42 -7.88 -25.69
CA ILE A 467 -1.80 -8.83 -24.75
C ILE A 467 -2.75 -9.00 -23.57
N THR A 468 -3.20 -10.22 -23.29
CA THR A 468 -4.09 -10.50 -22.16
C THR A 468 -3.35 -10.41 -20.82
N LEU A 469 -4.06 -10.18 -19.72
CA LEU A 469 -3.48 -10.16 -18.35
C LEU A 469 -2.67 -11.44 -18.07
N ARG A 470 -3.19 -12.62 -18.48
CA ARG A 470 -2.48 -13.89 -18.33
C ARG A 470 -1.18 -13.90 -19.13
N ARG A 471 -1.20 -13.44 -20.38
CA ARG A 471 -0.01 -13.41 -21.24
C ARG A 471 1.04 -12.40 -20.73
N SER A 472 0.59 -11.23 -20.24
CA SER A 472 1.46 -10.28 -19.53
C SER A 472 2.13 -10.95 -18.32
N GLY A 473 1.38 -11.73 -17.53
CA GLY A 473 1.91 -12.52 -16.42
C GLY A 473 2.95 -13.56 -16.84
N VAL A 474 2.69 -14.31 -17.92
CA VAL A 474 3.61 -15.31 -18.47
C VAL A 474 4.95 -14.67 -18.87
N ARG A 475 4.91 -13.51 -19.52
CA ARG A 475 6.14 -12.74 -19.85
C ARG A 475 6.92 -12.36 -18.58
N LYS A 476 6.23 -11.89 -17.52
CA LYS A 476 6.87 -11.54 -16.22
C LYS A 476 7.46 -12.75 -15.50
N ILE A 477 6.87 -13.94 -15.65
CA ILE A 477 7.48 -15.19 -15.14
C ILE A 477 8.75 -15.49 -15.91
N GLY A 478 8.73 -15.41 -17.23
CA GLY A 478 9.90 -15.62 -18.10
C GLY A 478 11.06 -14.67 -17.79
N GLU A 479 10.76 -13.41 -17.48
CA GLU A 479 11.74 -12.41 -17.00
C GLU A 479 12.23 -12.68 -15.56
N GLY A 480 11.61 -13.64 -14.87
CA GLY A 480 11.88 -13.94 -13.47
C GLY A 480 11.50 -12.81 -12.52
N VAL A 481 10.51 -12.00 -12.85
CA VAL A 481 10.03 -10.88 -12.03
C VAL A 481 9.04 -11.36 -10.97
N THR A 482 8.19 -12.33 -11.31
CA THR A 482 7.16 -12.88 -10.44
C THR A 482 7.08 -14.42 -10.57
N THR A 483 6.22 -15.05 -9.79
CA THR A 483 6.03 -16.51 -9.80
C THR A 483 4.73 -16.93 -10.48
N ILE A 484 4.61 -18.21 -10.78
CA ILE A 484 3.40 -18.80 -11.37
C ILE A 484 2.21 -18.61 -10.43
N GLU A 485 2.40 -18.84 -9.13
CA GLU A 485 1.34 -18.75 -8.12
C GLU A 485 0.73 -17.35 -8.07
N GLU A 486 1.55 -16.32 -8.21
CA GLU A 486 1.10 -14.92 -8.23
C GLU A 486 0.27 -14.63 -9.49
N VAL A 487 0.76 -15.05 -10.66
CA VAL A 487 0.06 -14.82 -11.93
C VAL A 487 -1.26 -15.59 -11.97
N VAL A 488 -1.27 -16.86 -11.56
CA VAL A 488 -2.49 -17.66 -11.51
C VAL A 488 -3.51 -17.02 -10.59
N ARG A 489 -3.11 -16.67 -9.36
CA ARG A 489 -4.02 -16.05 -8.37
C ARG A 489 -4.70 -14.78 -8.90
N GLU A 490 -3.95 -13.90 -9.56
CA GLU A 490 -4.46 -12.59 -10.00
C GLU A 490 -5.16 -12.63 -11.37
N THR A 491 -5.01 -13.72 -12.13
CA THR A 491 -5.59 -13.87 -13.47
C THR A 491 -6.54 -15.05 -13.61
N MET A 492 -6.88 -15.75 -12.51
CA MET A 492 -8.00 -16.70 -12.48
C MET A 492 -9.31 -15.95 -12.73
N LYS A 493 -10.17 -16.57 -13.53
CA LYS A 493 -11.50 -16.05 -13.85
C LYS A 493 -12.53 -16.41 -12.76
#